data_4e6895dce3248d03a1e4d743cee35429
#
_entry.id   4e6895dce3248d03a1e4d743cee35429
#
_cell.length_a   1.000
_cell.length_b   1.000
_cell.length_c   1.000
_cell.angle_alpha   90.00
_cell.angle_beta   90.00
_cell.angle_gamma   90.00
#
_symmetry.space_group_name_H-M   'P 1'
#
loop_
_entity.id
_entity.type
_entity.pdbx_description
1 polymer ?
#
loop_
_entity_poly.entity_id
_entity_poly.type
_entity_poly.pdbx_seq_one_letter_code
_entity_poly.pdbx_strand_id
1 'polypeptide(L)'
;MRRVPENLFATRYRGSAAMTIGIAPMPSPRLRVRVQACLGDAGGLRLPGVAFIGSAGPGRRVAALATQAAAPGADIEIDAGQAWTVADGLDEQSALLLAVLWPSAWIALVEIGGLRAGQQVLVHEADTPLGLLATVLARQADASVIAAARTAGGIAAALRAGAAEGVLYGDPWPELAREHGGADLVFDPGAGRYAVASLPCARRRARMLALDMHDGPA
;
A
#
# COMPACT_ATOMS: atom_id res chain seq x y z
N MET A 1 -3.60 -20.84 -4.76
CA MET A 1 -3.53 -19.81 -3.70
C MET A 1 -2.42 -20.20 -2.71
N ARG A 2 -1.22 -19.67 -2.86
CA ARG A 2 -0.09 -19.97 -1.95
C ARG A 2 -0.24 -19.07 -0.73
N ARG A 3 -0.26 -19.65 0.47
CA ARG A 3 -0.30 -18.92 1.74
C ARG A 3 0.94 -18.02 1.83
N VAL A 4 0.72 -16.75 2.12
CA VAL A 4 1.78 -15.82 2.49
C VAL A 4 2.37 -16.29 3.82
N PRO A 5 3.70 -16.35 3.99
CA PRO A 5 4.30 -16.78 5.27
C PRO A 5 3.90 -15.81 6.40
N GLU A 6 3.47 -16.37 7.51
CA GLU A 6 2.95 -15.63 8.70
C GLU A 6 3.98 -14.71 9.39
N ASN A 7 5.22 -14.66 8.93
CA ASN A 7 6.32 -13.97 9.63
C ASN A 7 6.63 -12.58 9.07
N LEU A 8 5.83 -12.04 8.15
CA LEU A 8 6.24 -10.85 7.40
C LEU A 8 6.01 -9.52 8.14
N PHE A 9 5.19 -9.46 9.19
CA PHE A 9 4.84 -8.18 9.82
C PHE A 9 4.59 -8.31 11.33
N ALA A 10 5.65 -8.18 12.13
CA ALA A 10 5.53 -7.84 13.55
C ALA A 10 5.79 -6.34 13.73
N THR A 11 4.81 -5.50 13.45
CA THR A 11 4.88 -4.08 13.75
C THR A 11 4.40 -3.85 15.18
N ARG A 12 5.26 -3.26 16.04
CA ARG A 12 4.90 -2.87 17.42
C ARG A 12 3.97 -1.66 17.38
N TYR A 13 2.71 -1.85 17.73
CA TYR A 13 1.84 -0.75 18.14
C TYR A 13 2.12 -0.43 19.63
N ARG A 14 2.48 0.82 19.94
CA ARG A 14 2.53 1.33 21.32
C ARG A 14 1.11 1.65 21.76
N GLY A 15 0.61 0.90 22.77
CA GLY A 15 -0.57 1.29 23.53
C GLY A 15 -1.62 0.20 23.70
N SER A 16 -1.33 -0.78 24.50
CA SER A 16 -2.13 -1.55 25.45
C SER A 16 -1.39 -2.85 25.77
N ALA A 17 -1.54 -3.41 26.96
CA ALA A 17 -0.84 -4.59 27.42
C ALA A 17 -1.11 -5.79 26.49
N ALA A 18 -0.27 -5.96 25.48
CA ALA A 18 -0.25 -7.11 24.62
C ALA A 18 0.76 -8.11 25.17
N MET A 19 0.27 -9.28 25.51
CA MET A 19 1.08 -10.45 25.86
C MET A 19 2.00 -10.76 24.69
N THR A 20 3.29 -10.46 24.85
CA THR A 20 4.30 -10.77 23.83
C THR A 20 4.60 -12.26 23.92
N ILE A 21 4.00 -13.05 23.05
CA ILE A 21 4.51 -14.40 22.80
C ILE A 21 5.78 -14.20 21.99
N GLY A 22 6.93 -14.31 22.66
CA GLY A 22 8.23 -14.24 22.02
C GLY A 22 8.48 -15.51 21.20
N ILE A 23 7.99 -15.54 19.97
CA ILE A 23 8.50 -16.47 18.98
C ILE A 23 9.82 -15.85 18.52
N ALA A 24 10.94 -16.43 18.96
CA ALA A 24 12.23 -16.06 18.40
C ALA A 24 12.16 -16.26 16.87
N PRO A 25 12.47 -15.23 16.07
CA PRO A 25 12.44 -15.39 14.62
C PRO A 25 13.41 -16.53 14.26
N MET A 26 12.91 -17.53 13.54
CA MET A 26 13.77 -18.55 12.95
C MET A 26 14.79 -17.81 12.08
N PRO A 27 16.10 -18.17 12.17
CA PRO A 27 17.09 -17.52 11.35
C PRO A 27 16.76 -17.82 9.88
N SER A 28 16.27 -16.79 9.20
CA SER A 28 16.02 -16.87 7.77
C SER A 28 17.37 -16.77 7.01
N PRO A 29 17.50 -17.43 5.87
CA PRO A 29 18.72 -17.36 5.10
C PRO A 29 19.04 -15.90 4.74
N ARG A 30 20.32 -15.52 4.91
CA ARG A 30 20.81 -14.21 4.49
C ARG A 30 20.98 -14.18 2.98
N LEU A 31 20.58 -13.07 2.39
CA LEU A 31 20.71 -12.80 0.97
C LEU A 31 21.65 -11.61 0.78
N ARG A 32 22.76 -11.83 0.05
CA ARG A 32 23.62 -10.72 -0.36
C ARG A 32 23.04 -10.08 -1.61
N VAL A 33 22.87 -8.77 -1.59
CA VAL A 33 22.31 -8.00 -2.68
C VAL A 33 23.24 -6.86 -3.06
N ARG A 34 23.59 -6.76 -4.33
CA ARG A 34 24.23 -5.60 -4.93
C ARG A 34 23.17 -4.57 -5.28
N VAL A 35 23.15 -3.47 -4.56
CA VAL A 35 22.15 -2.42 -4.72
C VAL A 35 22.34 -1.70 -6.06
N GLN A 36 21.28 -1.58 -6.84
CA GLN A 36 21.26 -0.88 -8.12
C GLN A 36 20.61 0.50 -7.99
N ALA A 37 19.44 0.55 -7.33
CA ALA A 37 18.73 1.79 -7.08
C ALA A 37 18.03 1.75 -5.71
N CYS A 38 17.83 2.91 -5.12
CA CYS A 38 17.12 3.09 -3.85
C CYS A 38 15.99 4.10 -4.04
N LEU A 39 14.91 3.93 -3.29
CA LEU A 39 13.91 4.96 -3.15
C LEU A 39 14.50 6.00 -2.17
N GLY A 40 14.91 7.14 -2.72
CA GLY A 40 15.30 8.30 -1.92
C GLY A 40 14.09 9.14 -1.52
N ASP A 41 14.33 10.32 -0.95
CA ASP A 41 13.30 11.32 -0.59
C ASP A 41 12.56 11.89 -1.84
N ALA A 42 12.00 11.03 -2.66
CA ALA A 42 11.21 11.43 -3.81
C ALA A 42 9.79 11.75 -3.37
N GLY A 43 9.47 13.05 -3.29
CA GLY A 43 8.09 13.49 -3.11
C GLY A 43 7.55 13.46 -1.68
N GLY A 44 8.41 13.49 -0.66
CA GLY A 44 7.96 13.58 0.74
C GLY A 44 7.51 12.25 1.36
N LEU A 45 7.68 11.15 0.66
CA LEU A 45 7.42 9.82 1.20
C LEU A 45 8.62 9.38 2.04
N ARG A 46 8.55 9.60 3.35
CA ARG A 46 9.51 9.04 4.29
C ARG A 46 9.02 7.68 4.76
N LEU A 47 9.72 6.63 4.34
CA LEU A 47 9.44 5.29 4.83
C LEU A 47 10.43 4.95 5.94
N PRO A 48 9.99 4.33 7.04
CA PRO A 48 10.90 3.76 8.01
C PRO A 48 11.60 2.53 7.37
N GLY A 49 12.74 2.74 6.79
CA GLY A 49 13.50 1.75 6.03
C GLY A 49 13.76 2.20 4.61
N VAL A 50 14.77 1.66 4.00
CA VAL A 50 15.16 1.98 2.63
C VAL A 50 14.61 0.91 1.71
N ALA A 51 13.73 1.30 0.79
CA ALA A 51 13.37 0.43 -0.32
C ALA A 51 14.48 0.48 -1.37
N PHE A 52 14.89 -0.65 -1.85
CA PHE A 52 15.90 -0.74 -2.89
C PHE A 52 15.61 -1.89 -3.86
N ILE A 53 16.18 -1.78 -5.03
CA ILE A 53 16.27 -2.86 -6.02
C ILE A 53 17.72 -3.21 -6.23
N GLY A 54 18.02 -4.48 -6.45
CA GLY A 54 19.37 -4.94 -6.66
C GLY A 54 19.45 -6.32 -7.27
N SER A 55 20.68 -6.79 -7.44
CA SER A 55 20.98 -8.13 -7.93
C SER A 55 21.42 -9.04 -6.79
N ALA A 56 20.77 -10.17 -6.68
CA ALA A 56 21.12 -11.26 -5.74
C ALA A 56 21.78 -12.44 -6.45
N GLY A 57 22.61 -12.16 -7.45
CA GLY A 57 23.30 -13.11 -8.30
C GLY A 57 22.88 -13.02 -9.76
N PRO A 58 23.51 -13.80 -10.66
CA PRO A 58 23.21 -13.75 -12.09
C PRO A 58 21.73 -13.96 -12.39
N GLY A 59 21.14 -13.02 -13.13
CA GLY A 59 19.73 -13.07 -13.56
C GLY A 59 18.68 -12.95 -12.45
N ARG A 60 19.09 -12.73 -11.19
CA ARG A 60 18.15 -12.60 -10.08
C ARG A 60 18.03 -11.15 -9.61
N ARG A 61 17.04 -10.43 -10.12
CA ARG A 61 16.68 -9.10 -9.63
C ARG A 61 15.72 -9.23 -8.44
N VAL A 62 16.00 -8.45 -7.40
CA VAL A 62 15.15 -8.42 -6.19
C VAL A 62 14.86 -6.99 -5.78
N ALA A 63 13.66 -6.76 -5.26
CA ALA A 63 13.30 -5.57 -4.53
C ALA A 63 13.16 -5.93 -3.05
N ALA A 64 13.55 -5.03 -2.16
CA ALA A 64 13.47 -5.28 -0.72
C ALA A 64 13.30 -4.00 0.08
N LEU A 65 12.86 -4.17 1.33
CA LEU A 65 12.90 -3.16 2.37
C LEU A 65 14.04 -3.49 3.33
N ALA A 66 14.90 -2.53 3.61
CA ALA A 66 15.98 -2.70 4.58
C ALA A 66 15.82 -1.70 5.72
N THR A 67 16.23 -2.10 6.90
CA THR A 67 16.24 -1.25 8.11
C THR A 67 17.45 -0.32 8.17
N GLN A 68 18.40 -0.49 7.26
CA GLN A 68 19.61 0.31 7.15
C GLN A 68 19.67 1.00 5.80
N ALA A 69 20.23 2.20 5.78
CA ALA A 69 20.43 2.94 4.54
C ALA A 69 21.31 2.14 3.57
N ALA A 70 20.85 2.01 2.34
CA ALA A 70 21.59 1.38 1.26
C ALA A 70 21.83 2.41 0.15
N ALA A 71 23.02 2.43 -0.40
CA ALA A 71 23.36 3.31 -1.52
C ALA A 71 23.54 2.48 -2.80
N PRO A 72 23.24 3.04 -3.98
CA PRO A 72 23.58 2.38 -5.25
C PRO A 72 25.04 2.00 -5.30
N GLY A 73 25.32 0.76 -5.71
CA GLY A 73 26.68 0.20 -5.74
C GLY A 73 27.13 -0.48 -4.45
N ALA A 74 26.37 -0.42 -3.35
CA ALA A 74 26.70 -1.13 -2.12
C ALA A 74 26.31 -2.62 -2.21
N ASP A 75 27.09 -3.47 -1.52
CA ASP A 75 26.69 -4.84 -1.22
C ASP A 75 26.13 -4.88 0.20
N ILE A 76 24.91 -5.34 0.34
CA ILE A 76 24.22 -5.44 1.64
C ILE A 76 23.75 -6.88 1.86
N GLU A 77 23.63 -7.23 3.12
CA GLU A 77 23.01 -8.50 3.52
C GLU A 77 21.66 -8.24 4.17
N ILE A 78 20.64 -8.88 3.61
CA ILE A 78 19.27 -8.80 4.09
C ILE A 78 18.73 -10.18 4.43
N ASP A 79 17.64 -10.21 5.14
CA ASP A 79 16.83 -11.39 5.31
C ASP A 79 16.17 -11.75 3.97
N ALA A 80 16.33 -13.00 3.51
CA ALA A 80 15.73 -13.42 2.25
C ALA A 80 14.19 -13.33 2.26
N GLY A 81 13.58 -13.38 3.43
CA GLY A 81 12.14 -13.16 3.59
C GLY A 81 11.70 -11.71 3.36
N GLN A 82 12.63 -10.76 3.34
CA GLN A 82 12.38 -9.34 3.06
C GLN A 82 12.61 -8.96 1.59
N ALA A 83 12.90 -9.93 0.74
CA ALA A 83 13.17 -9.72 -0.68
C ALA A 83 12.09 -10.35 -1.57
N TRP A 84 11.71 -9.62 -2.59
CA TRP A 84 10.79 -10.06 -3.64
C TRP A 84 11.53 -10.17 -4.96
N THR A 85 11.28 -11.24 -5.70
CA THR A 85 11.78 -11.32 -7.07
C THR A 85 11.05 -10.33 -7.95
N VAL A 86 11.80 -9.50 -8.66
CA VAL A 86 11.29 -8.54 -9.63
C VAL A 86 11.06 -9.25 -10.95
N ALA A 87 9.86 -9.09 -11.52
CA ALA A 87 9.51 -9.67 -12.82
C ALA A 87 10.39 -9.09 -13.93
N ASP A 88 10.69 -9.93 -14.91
CA ASP A 88 11.42 -9.49 -16.10
C ASP A 88 10.60 -8.41 -16.85
N GLY A 89 11.30 -7.39 -17.36
CA GLY A 89 10.68 -6.28 -18.07
C GLY A 89 10.10 -5.16 -17.20
N LEU A 90 10.03 -5.34 -15.87
CA LEU A 90 9.63 -4.26 -14.97
C LEU A 90 10.82 -3.31 -14.75
N ASP A 91 10.62 -2.02 -15.01
CA ASP A 91 11.64 -1.00 -14.75
C ASP A 91 11.90 -0.81 -13.26
N GLU A 92 13.05 -0.21 -12.92
CA GLU A 92 13.50 -0.06 -11.53
C GLU A 92 12.57 0.81 -10.69
N GLN A 93 12.04 1.88 -11.26
CA GLN A 93 11.17 2.81 -10.55
C GLN A 93 9.83 2.13 -10.21
N SER A 94 9.24 1.44 -11.18
CA SER A 94 8.01 0.67 -10.96
C SER A 94 8.21 -0.45 -9.94
N ALA A 95 9.35 -1.15 -10.00
CA ALA A 95 9.66 -2.20 -9.04
C ALA A 95 9.82 -1.66 -7.61
N LEU A 96 10.49 -0.52 -7.45
CA LEU A 96 10.64 0.15 -6.15
C LEU A 96 9.29 0.60 -5.58
N LEU A 97 8.47 1.25 -6.40
CA LEU A 97 7.13 1.69 -5.99
C LEU A 97 6.28 0.50 -5.56
N LEU A 98 6.27 -0.57 -6.33
CA LEU A 98 5.53 -1.78 -5.97
C LEU A 98 6.02 -2.42 -4.68
N ALA A 99 7.34 -2.47 -4.45
CA ALA A 99 7.91 -3.05 -3.24
C ALA A 99 7.43 -2.34 -1.96
N VAL A 100 7.12 -1.06 -2.05
CA VAL A 100 6.66 -0.23 -0.94
C VAL A 100 5.14 -0.16 -0.87
N LEU A 101 4.51 0.18 -1.98
CA LEU A 101 3.09 0.51 -1.98
C LEU A 101 2.20 -0.73 -1.92
N TRP A 102 2.64 -1.85 -2.51
CA TRP A 102 1.86 -3.07 -2.49
C TRP A 102 1.64 -3.61 -1.07
N PRO A 103 2.69 -3.79 -0.22
CA PRO A 103 2.49 -4.22 1.16
C PRO A 103 1.61 -3.24 1.95
N SER A 104 1.79 -1.93 1.75
CA SER A 104 1.00 -0.90 2.43
C SER A 104 -0.48 -0.99 2.09
N ALA A 105 -0.81 -1.11 0.81
CA ALA A 105 -2.19 -1.26 0.37
C ALA A 105 -2.80 -2.60 0.82
N TRP A 106 -2.02 -3.69 0.76
CA TRP A 106 -2.45 -5.01 1.20
C TRP A 106 -2.77 -5.04 2.69
N ILE A 107 -1.84 -4.59 3.53
CA ILE A 107 -2.03 -4.55 4.98
C ILE A 107 -3.25 -3.71 5.33
N ALA A 108 -3.38 -2.52 4.74
CA ALA A 108 -4.49 -1.64 5.03
C ALA A 108 -5.83 -2.26 4.60
N LEU A 109 -5.96 -2.70 3.36
CA LEU A 109 -7.23 -3.19 2.84
C LEU A 109 -7.58 -4.59 3.34
N VAL A 110 -6.63 -5.52 3.31
CA VAL A 110 -6.89 -6.95 3.58
C VAL A 110 -6.76 -7.27 5.06
N GLU A 111 -5.60 -6.97 5.67
CA GLU A 111 -5.33 -7.37 7.06
C GLU A 111 -6.13 -6.52 8.08
N ILE A 112 -6.08 -5.20 7.93
CA ILE A 112 -6.75 -4.25 8.84
C ILE A 112 -8.19 -4.02 8.42
N GLY A 113 -8.42 -3.74 7.14
CA GLY A 113 -9.71 -3.45 6.55
C GLY A 113 -10.63 -4.66 6.49
N GLY A 114 -10.06 -5.86 6.42
CA GLY A 114 -10.85 -7.09 6.26
C GLY A 114 -11.66 -7.08 4.98
N LEU A 115 -11.04 -6.63 3.89
CA LEU A 115 -11.64 -6.54 2.57
C LEU A 115 -12.21 -7.89 2.13
N ARG A 116 -13.43 -7.89 1.60
CA ARG A 116 -14.16 -9.08 1.15
C ARG A 116 -14.88 -8.81 -0.16
N ALA A 117 -15.15 -9.87 -0.90
CA ALA A 117 -15.98 -9.85 -2.09
C ALA A 117 -17.36 -9.21 -1.80
N GLY A 118 -17.85 -8.43 -2.74
CA GLY A 118 -19.15 -7.77 -2.66
C GLY A 118 -19.19 -6.50 -1.81
N GLN A 119 -18.10 -6.14 -1.14
CA GLN A 119 -18.00 -4.87 -0.43
C GLN A 119 -17.82 -3.70 -1.38
N GLN A 120 -18.20 -2.51 -0.91
CA GLN A 120 -17.94 -1.25 -1.59
C GLN A 120 -16.82 -0.49 -0.89
N VAL A 121 -15.80 -0.14 -1.66
CA VAL A 121 -14.61 0.57 -1.18
C VAL A 121 -14.59 1.97 -1.79
N LEU A 122 -14.56 3.00 -0.95
CA LEU A 122 -14.24 4.36 -1.38
C LEU A 122 -12.73 4.55 -1.27
N VAL A 123 -12.08 4.81 -2.40
CA VAL A 123 -10.64 5.05 -2.48
C VAL A 123 -10.40 6.53 -2.72
N HIS A 124 -9.84 7.21 -1.72
CA HIS A 124 -9.38 8.58 -1.86
C HIS A 124 -8.02 8.65 -2.56
N GLU A 125 -7.73 9.83 -3.13
CA GLU A 125 -6.51 10.07 -3.91
C GLU A 125 -6.25 8.95 -4.93
N ALA A 126 -7.32 8.48 -5.57
CA ALA A 126 -7.30 7.40 -6.54
C ALA A 126 -6.45 7.70 -7.79
N ASP A 127 -6.02 8.95 -7.95
CA ASP A 127 -5.05 9.42 -8.96
C ASP A 127 -3.58 9.26 -8.56
N THR A 128 -3.31 8.78 -7.34
CA THR A 128 -1.94 8.48 -6.89
C THR A 128 -1.56 7.02 -7.13
N PRO A 129 -0.26 6.68 -7.17
CA PRO A 129 0.17 5.30 -7.32
C PRO A 129 -0.43 4.35 -6.25
N LEU A 130 -0.52 4.81 -4.99
CA LEU A 130 -1.08 4.02 -3.90
C LEU A 130 -2.61 3.86 -4.04
N GLY A 131 -3.33 4.92 -4.45
CA GLY A 131 -4.76 4.85 -4.71
C GLY A 131 -5.11 3.95 -5.89
N LEU A 132 -4.33 4.02 -6.98
CA LEU A 132 -4.48 3.10 -8.12
C LEU A 132 -4.25 1.65 -7.70
N LEU A 133 -3.22 1.40 -6.89
CA LEU A 133 -2.91 0.06 -6.41
C LEU A 133 -3.99 -0.48 -5.48
N ALA A 134 -4.51 0.36 -4.59
CA ALA A 134 -5.65 0.02 -3.73
C ALA A 134 -6.89 -0.33 -4.56
N THR A 135 -7.14 0.41 -5.65
CA THR A 135 -8.22 0.13 -6.61
C THR A 135 -8.05 -1.25 -7.26
N VAL A 136 -6.85 -1.56 -7.75
CA VAL A 136 -6.54 -2.88 -8.34
C VAL A 136 -6.74 -4.00 -7.32
N LEU A 137 -6.22 -3.83 -6.10
CA LEU A 137 -6.35 -4.83 -5.04
C LEU A 137 -7.82 -5.08 -4.65
N ALA A 138 -8.59 -4.01 -4.45
CA ALA A 138 -10.00 -4.13 -4.12
C ALA A 138 -10.77 -4.86 -5.23
N ARG A 139 -10.50 -4.51 -6.48
CA ARG A 139 -11.11 -5.18 -7.64
C ARG A 139 -10.73 -6.66 -7.74
N GLN A 140 -9.47 -7.02 -7.46
CA GLN A 140 -9.02 -8.42 -7.43
C GLN A 140 -9.67 -9.24 -6.31
N ALA A 141 -10.13 -8.58 -5.26
CA ALA A 141 -10.91 -9.18 -4.18
C ALA A 141 -12.42 -9.21 -4.45
N ASP A 142 -12.85 -8.94 -5.70
CA ASP A 142 -14.25 -8.87 -6.12
C ASP A 142 -15.07 -7.82 -5.33
N ALA A 143 -14.43 -6.75 -4.87
CA ALA A 143 -15.08 -5.58 -4.31
C ALA A 143 -15.40 -4.55 -5.40
N SER A 144 -16.42 -3.73 -5.18
CA SER A 144 -16.73 -2.57 -6.02
C SER A 144 -15.96 -1.35 -5.50
N VAL A 145 -15.44 -0.52 -6.41
CA VAL A 145 -14.64 0.66 -6.02
C VAL A 145 -15.30 1.94 -6.54
N ILE A 146 -15.48 2.90 -5.62
CA ILE A 146 -15.73 4.30 -5.95
C ILE A 146 -14.39 5.02 -5.82
N ALA A 147 -13.90 5.60 -6.89
CA ALA A 147 -12.63 6.32 -6.92
C ALA A 147 -12.85 7.83 -6.77
N ALA A 148 -12.28 8.43 -5.72
CA ALA A 148 -12.28 9.87 -5.54
C ALA A 148 -10.92 10.46 -5.93
N ALA A 149 -10.90 11.44 -6.82
CA ALA A 149 -9.67 12.03 -7.34
C ALA A 149 -9.80 13.54 -7.58
N ARG A 150 -8.65 14.19 -7.80
CA ARG A 150 -8.57 15.64 -8.03
C ARG A 150 -8.88 16.04 -9.47
N THR A 151 -8.66 15.14 -10.40
CA THR A 151 -8.73 15.44 -11.84
C THR A 151 -9.52 14.39 -12.62
N ALA A 152 -10.13 14.80 -13.72
CA ALA A 152 -10.80 13.90 -14.64
C ALA A 152 -9.84 12.85 -15.23
N GLY A 153 -8.57 13.22 -15.47
CA GLY A 153 -7.53 12.28 -15.89
C GLY A 153 -7.24 11.21 -14.84
N GLY A 154 -7.24 11.60 -13.56
CA GLY A 154 -7.11 10.67 -12.42
C GLY A 154 -8.28 9.70 -12.33
N ILE A 155 -9.52 10.21 -12.47
CA ILE A 155 -10.71 9.36 -12.56
C ILE A 155 -10.59 8.36 -13.72
N ALA A 156 -10.20 8.82 -14.90
CA ALA A 156 -10.01 7.94 -16.05
C ALA A 156 -8.95 6.86 -15.79
N ALA A 157 -7.87 7.18 -15.06
CA ALA A 157 -6.87 6.21 -14.66
C ALA A 157 -7.43 5.18 -13.68
N ALA A 158 -8.19 5.61 -12.68
CA ALA A 158 -8.82 4.73 -11.69
C ALA A 158 -9.87 3.80 -12.33
N LEU A 159 -10.66 4.30 -13.28
CA LEU A 159 -11.60 3.47 -14.05
C LEU A 159 -10.86 2.40 -14.87
N ARG A 160 -9.74 2.75 -15.50
CA ARG A 160 -8.89 1.74 -16.19
C ARG A 160 -8.28 0.73 -15.21
N ALA A 161 -7.99 1.14 -13.98
CA ALA A 161 -7.52 0.25 -12.92
C ALA A 161 -8.64 -0.66 -12.36
N GLY A 162 -9.89 -0.43 -12.75
CA GLY A 162 -11.04 -1.27 -12.40
C GLY A 162 -12.01 -0.65 -11.41
N ALA A 163 -11.94 0.65 -11.14
CA ALA A 163 -13.00 1.33 -10.39
C ALA A 163 -14.33 1.24 -11.15
N ALA A 164 -15.42 1.05 -10.41
CA ALA A 164 -16.76 1.01 -10.98
C ALA A 164 -17.28 2.42 -11.25
N GLU A 165 -16.94 3.35 -10.37
CA GLU A 165 -17.43 4.74 -10.41
C GLU A 165 -16.29 5.70 -10.05
N GLY A 166 -16.42 6.95 -10.51
CA GLY A 166 -15.46 8.01 -10.22
C GLY A 166 -16.16 9.29 -9.79
N VAL A 167 -15.60 9.94 -8.77
CA VAL A 167 -16.08 11.23 -8.26
C VAL A 167 -14.93 12.23 -8.14
N LEU A 168 -15.19 13.48 -8.50
CA LEU A 168 -14.20 14.56 -8.35
C LEU A 168 -14.38 15.27 -7.00
N TYR A 169 -13.29 15.69 -6.38
CA TYR A 169 -13.35 16.47 -5.14
C TYR A 169 -13.99 17.85 -5.30
N GLY A 170 -14.07 18.38 -6.52
CA GLY A 170 -14.78 19.62 -6.85
C GLY A 170 -16.30 19.47 -6.90
N ASP A 171 -16.81 18.23 -6.99
CA ASP A 171 -18.22 17.89 -7.01
C ASP A 171 -18.71 17.59 -5.59
N PRO A 172 -20.04 17.47 -5.36
CA PRO A 172 -20.58 16.98 -4.09
C PRO A 172 -20.34 15.48 -3.94
N TRP A 173 -19.05 15.08 -3.91
CA TRP A 173 -18.59 13.69 -3.96
C TRP A 173 -19.12 12.82 -2.81
N PRO A 174 -19.36 13.31 -1.57
CA PRO A 174 -19.90 12.45 -0.53
C PRO A 174 -21.33 12.02 -0.84
N GLU A 175 -22.14 12.92 -1.42
CA GLU A 175 -23.50 12.64 -1.86
C GLU A 175 -23.48 11.64 -3.03
N LEU A 176 -22.63 11.86 -4.03
CA LEU A 176 -22.46 10.95 -5.16
C LEU A 176 -22.01 9.57 -4.70
N ALA A 177 -21.02 9.48 -3.82
CA ALA A 177 -20.58 8.21 -3.26
C ALA A 177 -21.70 7.50 -2.48
N ARG A 178 -22.54 8.25 -1.78
CA ARG A 178 -23.72 7.69 -1.09
C ARG A 178 -24.78 7.20 -2.07
N GLU A 179 -25.03 7.91 -3.17
CA GLU A 179 -25.96 7.50 -4.23
C GLU A 179 -25.50 6.20 -4.90
N HIS A 180 -24.20 6.01 -5.06
CA HIS A 180 -23.61 4.75 -5.50
C HIS A 180 -23.65 3.63 -4.45
N GLY A 181 -24.35 3.84 -3.33
CA GLY A 181 -24.60 2.81 -2.31
C GLY A 181 -23.76 2.96 -1.04
N GLY A 182 -22.89 3.96 -0.96
CA GLY A 182 -22.02 4.20 0.19
C GLY A 182 -20.88 3.18 0.31
N ALA A 183 -19.99 3.37 1.29
CA ALA A 183 -18.79 2.58 1.44
C ALA A 183 -18.81 1.67 2.68
N ASP A 184 -18.38 0.42 2.54
CA ASP A 184 -18.07 -0.50 3.63
C ASP A 184 -16.66 -0.28 4.15
N LEU A 185 -15.75 0.12 3.26
CA LEU A 185 -14.38 0.52 3.55
C LEU A 185 -14.10 1.87 2.93
N VAL A 186 -13.43 2.75 3.66
CA VAL A 186 -12.87 4.00 3.14
C VAL A 186 -11.36 3.92 3.25
N PHE A 187 -10.67 4.01 2.13
CA PHE A 187 -9.21 4.02 2.06
C PHE A 187 -8.75 5.45 1.80
N ASP A 188 -8.08 6.06 2.80
CA ASP A 188 -7.58 7.43 2.75
C ASP A 188 -6.06 7.45 2.94
N PRO A 189 -5.27 7.51 1.86
CA PRO A 189 -3.83 7.62 1.93
C PRO A 189 -3.33 9.03 2.28
N GLY A 190 -4.25 9.98 2.45
CA GLY A 190 -3.99 11.37 2.79
C GLY A 190 -3.99 11.66 4.29
N ALA A 191 -3.56 10.73 5.14
CA ALA A 191 -3.46 10.87 6.59
C ALA A 191 -4.81 11.23 7.28
N GLY A 192 -5.90 10.72 6.73
CA GLY A 192 -7.25 11.00 7.26
C GLY A 192 -7.83 12.35 6.84
N ARG A 193 -7.23 13.02 5.86
CA ARG A 193 -7.70 14.31 5.32
C ARG A 193 -9.18 14.29 4.95
N TYR A 194 -9.64 13.18 4.40
CA TYR A 194 -11.01 13.03 3.92
C TYR A 194 -11.91 12.28 4.91
N ALA A 195 -11.39 11.89 6.08
CA ALA A 195 -12.11 11.04 7.03
C ALA A 195 -13.46 11.61 7.44
N VAL A 196 -13.49 12.87 7.90
CA VAL A 196 -14.73 13.53 8.34
C VAL A 196 -15.70 13.70 7.19
N ALA A 197 -15.22 14.12 6.02
CA ALA A 197 -16.05 14.33 4.83
C ALA A 197 -16.60 13.01 4.27
N SER A 198 -16.02 11.88 4.60
CA SER A 198 -16.48 10.55 4.18
C SER A 198 -17.62 9.99 5.05
N LEU A 199 -17.87 10.55 6.23
CA LEU A 199 -18.89 10.04 7.14
C LEU A 199 -20.30 9.98 6.52
N PRO A 200 -20.76 10.96 5.72
CA PRO A 200 -22.09 10.92 5.10
C PRO A 200 -22.27 9.75 4.12
N CYS A 201 -21.22 9.26 3.51
CA CYS A 201 -21.25 8.15 2.56
C CYS A 201 -20.80 6.82 3.15
N ALA A 202 -20.35 6.79 4.39
CA ALA A 202 -19.97 5.57 5.08
C ALA A 202 -21.20 4.76 5.49
N ARG A 203 -21.22 3.47 5.18
CA ARG A 203 -22.26 2.55 5.65
C ARG A 203 -22.15 2.33 7.15
N ARG A 204 -23.23 1.83 7.74
CA ARG A 204 -23.19 1.43 9.16
C ARG A 204 -22.11 0.38 9.38
N ARG A 205 -21.20 0.63 10.31
CA ARG A 205 -19.99 -0.19 10.61
C ARG A 205 -18.92 -0.16 9.51
N ALA A 206 -18.94 0.83 8.63
CA ALA A 206 -17.83 1.05 7.72
C ALA A 206 -16.51 1.21 8.48
N ARG A 207 -15.43 0.76 7.88
CA ARG A 207 -14.08 0.94 8.41
C ARG A 207 -13.38 2.07 7.66
N MET A 208 -12.74 2.94 8.42
CA MET A 208 -11.92 4.03 7.89
C MET A 208 -10.45 3.64 8.03
N LEU A 209 -9.74 3.61 6.92
CA LEU A 209 -8.33 3.25 6.82
C LEU A 209 -7.54 4.49 6.42
N ALA A 210 -7.05 5.22 7.40
CA ALA A 210 -6.18 6.37 7.17
C ALA A 210 -4.72 5.91 7.22
N LEU A 211 -3.98 6.17 6.15
CA LEU A 211 -2.54 5.90 6.08
C LEU A 211 -1.81 7.24 6.14
N ASP A 212 -0.98 7.41 7.16
CA ASP A 212 -0.04 8.51 7.21
C ASP A 212 1.30 8.04 6.66
N MET A 213 1.62 8.49 5.46
CA MET A 213 2.90 8.21 4.80
C MET A 213 3.89 9.38 4.98
N HIS A 214 3.55 10.36 5.81
CA HIS A 214 4.38 11.53 6.07
C HIS A 214 4.91 11.48 7.50
N ASP A 215 6.21 11.33 7.66
CA ASP A 215 6.89 11.57 8.93
C ASP A 215 7.08 13.08 9.13
N GLY A 216 6.15 13.72 9.78
CA GLY A 216 6.29 15.07 10.27
C GLY A 216 5.57 15.21 11.61
N PRO A 217 6.13 15.93 12.60
CA PRO A 217 5.37 16.27 13.79
C PRO A 217 4.15 17.11 13.36
N ALA A 218 2.99 16.71 13.86
CA ALA A 218 1.76 17.49 13.74
C ALA A 218 1.94 18.85 14.45
#